data_6356965d7386a6aa72a5bb1d1b33b759
#
_entry.id   6356965d7386a6aa72a5bb1d1b33b759
#
_cell.length_a   1.000
_cell.length_b   1.000
_cell.length_c   1.000
_cell.angle_alpha   90.00
_cell.angle_beta   90.00
_cell.angle_gamma   90.00
#
_symmetry.space_group_name_H-M   'P 1'
#
loop_
_entity.id
_entity.type
_entity.pdbx_description
1 polymer ?
#
loop_
_entity_poly.entity_id
_entity_poly.type
_entity_poly.pdbx_seq_one_letter_code
_entity_poly.pdbx_strand_id
1 'polypeptide(L)'
;KAKELGIPVVDGTENENPADKSNQIILSGTAYYDFNHFAEYFKRYHSIVSSGGDERRLEEVFGGEIPPGFDYSNYSVARIPVEKLPEGFMDAGQIGRAKATVHAGIYQMEYGAVFTTDSQGFFKRSLIEGCTTSPTEPVNFANSGDVWFEASLKGDSNKKYVFGVDPASEVDNFSIVVMEVNSDHRKVVHCWTTNRKSHKEKLKSKIVDEDDFYSYCAKKIRQLMKVFPCVEIALDAQGGGIAVMEALHDKDKIPDGELAIWPVIEDKPKDTDDYAGLHILRMCQFAKYDWLAEANHGLRKDFEDKIV
;
A
#
# COMPACT_ATOMS: atom_id res chain seq x y z
N LYS A 1 -5.68 13.90 36.30
CA LYS A 1 -6.32 12.96 35.33
C LYS A 1 -5.43 11.77 34.99
N ALA A 2 -4.12 11.99 34.61
CA ALA A 2 -3.22 10.88 34.30
C ALA A 2 -2.97 9.95 35.51
N LYS A 3 -2.83 10.51 36.74
CA LYS A 3 -2.74 9.72 37.98
C LYS A 3 -4.00 8.90 38.26
N GLU A 4 -5.18 9.41 37.92
CA GLU A 4 -6.47 8.72 38.12
C GLU A 4 -6.62 7.52 37.15
N LEU A 5 -5.90 7.51 36.05
CA LEU A 5 -5.88 6.46 35.03
C LEU A 5 -4.78 5.41 35.27
N GLY A 6 -4.02 5.52 36.39
CA GLY A 6 -2.92 4.62 36.68
C GLY A 6 -1.75 4.73 35.70
N ILE A 7 -1.67 5.82 34.96
CA ILE A 7 -0.54 6.13 34.08
C ILE A 7 0.57 6.68 34.99
N PRO A 8 1.77 6.08 35.03
CA PRO A 8 2.88 6.62 35.79
C PRO A 8 3.23 8.01 35.23
N VAL A 9 2.84 9.03 35.98
CA VAL A 9 3.27 10.40 35.70
C VAL A 9 4.59 10.59 36.45
N VAL A 10 5.68 10.66 35.72
CA VAL A 10 6.93 11.15 36.27
C VAL A 10 6.73 12.65 36.50
N ASP A 11 6.70 13.06 37.76
CA ASP A 11 6.57 14.46 38.13
C ASP A 11 7.88 15.17 37.76
N GLY A 12 7.90 15.78 36.58
CA GLY A 12 9.07 16.42 35.98
C GLY A 12 9.34 17.84 36.49
N THR A 13 9.05 18.13 37.76
CA THR A 13 9.11 19.49 38.29
C THR A 13 10.44 19.88 38.95
N GLU A 14 11.49 19.06 38.93
CA GLU A 14 12.70 19.40 39.68
C GLU A 14 14.03 19.39 38.92
N ASN A 15 14.03 19.42 37.59
CA ASN A 15 15.27 19.72 36.85
C ASN A 15 15.11 20.98 35.99
N GLU A 16 15.20 22.10 36.63
CA GLU A 16 15.30 23.42 36.00
C GLU A 16 16.73 23.64 35.44
N ASN A 17 17.22 22.80 34.58
CA ASN A 17 18.36 23.15 33.74
C ASN A 17 17.84 23.59 32.38
N PRO A 18 17.89 24.91 32.05
CA PRO A 18 17.41 25.42 30.77
C PRO A 18 18.14 24.83 29.53
N ALA A 19 19.27 24.16 29.76
CA ALA A 19 20.03 23.48 28.72
C ALA A 19 19.48 22.09 28.38
N ASP A 20 18.65 21.47 29.21
CA ASP A 20 18.09 20.12 29.02
C ASP A 20 16.69 20.09 28.35
N LYS A 21 16.30 21.15 27.69
CA LYS A 21 15.14 21.10 26.77
C LYS A 21 15.53 20.39 25.48
N SER A 22 15.88 19.10 25.59
CA SER A 22 16.01 18.24 24.43
C SER A 22 14.66 18.12 23.73
N ASN A 23 14.66 18.11 22.40
CA ASN A 23 13.44 17.93 21.62
C ASN A 23 12.74 16.63 22.02
N GLN A 24 11.49 16.72 22.44
CA GLN A 24 10.66 15.57 22.75
C GLN A 24 10.08 14.99 21.48
N ILE A 25 10.20 13.68 21.29
CA ILE A 25 9.56 12.96 20.19
C ILE A 25 8.39 12.18 20.77
N ILE A 26 7.18 12.50 20.34
CA ILE A 26 5.95 11.79 20.69
C ILE A 26 5.45 11.07 19.45
N LEU A 27 5.41 9.73 19.51
CA LEU A 27 4.83 8.88 18.48
C LEU A 27 3.46 8.40 18.98
N SER A 28 2.40 8.76 18.28
CA SER A 28 1.04 8.30 18.60
C SER A 28 0.37 7.73 17.36
N GLY A 29 -0.43 6.70 17.52
CA GLY A 29 -1.16 6.06 16.44
C GLY A 29 -1.96 4.86 16.92
N THR A 30 -2.75 4.31 16.01
CA THR A 30 -3.45 3.04 16.22
C THR A 30 -2.47 1.89 16.05
N ALA A 31 -2.57 0.87 16.90
CA ALA A 31 -1.87 -0.38 16.67
C ALA A 31 -2.34 -0.99 15.34
N TYR A 32 -1.41 -1.53 14.58
CA TYR A 32 -1.70 -2.12 13.27
C TYR A 32 -0.95 -3.45 13.14
N TYR A 33 -0.40 -3.76 11.98
CA TYR A 33 0.42 -4.96 11.84
C TYR A 33 1.78 -4.81 12.54
N ASP A 34 2.28 -5.92 13.06
CA ASP A 34 3.52 -5.98 13.86
C ASP A 34 4.82 -5.76 13.05
N PHE A 35 4.71 -5.75 11.72
CA PHE A 35 5.82 -5.46 10.79
C PHE A 35 5.91 -3.98 10.37
N ASN A 36 5.01 -3.13 10.87
CA ASN A 36 5.04 -1.72 10.53
C ASN A 36 6.01 -0.96 11.45
N HIS A 37 6.57 0.15 10.96
CA HIS A 37 7.55 0.96 11.70
C HIS A 37 7.07 1.39 13.07
N PHE A 38 5.77 1.70 13.24
CA PHE A 38 5.22 2.07 14.54
C PHE A 38 5.29 0.91 15.54
N ALA A 39 5.06 -0.32 15.09
CA ALA A 39 5.22 -1.52 15.92
C ALA A 39 6.68 -1.74 16.32
N GLU A 40 7.63 -1.49 15.41
CA GLU A 40 9.06 -1.59 15.71
C GLU A 40 9.49 -0.57 16.77
N TYR A 41 9.08 0.70 16.63
CA TYR A 41 9.32 1.72 17.65
C TYR A 41 8.68 1.35 18.98
N PHE A 42 7.42 0.89 18.97
CA PHE A 42 6.73 0.45 20.18
C PHE A 42 7.48 -0.68 20.88
N LYS A 43 7.86 -1.73 20.16
CA LYS A 43 8.61 -2.88 20.69
C LYS A 43 9.95 -2.44 21.28
N ARG A 44 10.69 -1.61 20.55
CA ARG A 44 11.98 -1.10 20.99
C ARG A 44 11.87 -0.25 22.26
N TYR A 45 10.94 0.72 22.27
CA TYR A 45 10.74 1.58 23.44
C TYR A 45 10.19 0.79 24.62
N HIS A 46 9.31 -0.17 24.38
CA HIS A 46 8.82 -1.07 25.41
C HIS A 46 9.97 -1.90 26.03
N SER A 47 10.88 -2.40 25.24
CA SER A 47 12.05 -3.14 25.72
C SER A 47 12.99 -2.24 26.54
N ILE A 48 13.22 -0.99 26.11
CA ILE A 48 13.99 0.00 26.85
C ILE A 48 13.35 0.26 28.24
N VAL A 49 12.05 0.58 28.27
CA VAL A 49 11.35 0.87 29.54
C VAL A 49 11.31 -0.36 30.44
N SER A 50 11.06 -1.54 29.86
CA SER A 50 10.98 -2.81 30.62
C SER A 50 12.33 -3.30 31.12
N SER A 51 13.44 -2.78 30.61
CA SER A 51 14.77 -3.11 31.13
C SER A 51 14.96 -2.61 32.56
N GLY A 52 14.25 -1.51 32.92
CA GLY A 52 14.42 -0.85 34.21
C GLY A 52 15.83 -0.31 34.44
N GLY A 53 16.59 -0.10 33.37
CA GLY A 53 17.99 0.35 33.42
C GLY A 53 19.03 -0.78 33.55
N ASP A 54 18.62 -2.04 33.45
CA ASP A 54 19.55 -3.17 33.43
C ASP A 54 20.44 -3.12 32.18
N GLU A 55 21.76 -2.99 32.39
CA GLU A 55 22.75 -2.80 31.32
C GLU A 55 22.72 -3.94 30.31
N ARG A 56 22.66 -5.18 30.75
CA ARG A 56 22.68 -6.36 29.89
C ARG A 56 21.46 -6.39 28.95
N ARG A 57 20.28 -6.05 29.48
CA ARG A 57 19.06 -5.98 28.67
C ARG A 57 19.09 -4.81 27.67
N LEU A 58 19.70 -3.69 28.08
CA LEU A 58 19.88 -2.55 27.19
C LEU A 58 20.89 -2.86 26.08
N GLU A 59 21.99 -3.54 26.36
CA GLU A 59 22.95 -4.02 25.35
C GLU A 59 22.25 -4.92 24.33
N GLU A 60 21.35 -5.82 24.75
CA GLU A 60 20.54 -6.64 23.84
C GLU A 60 19.64 -5.78 22.94
N VAL A 61 19.01 -4.74 23.46
CA VAL A 61 18.14 -3.81 22.70
C VAL A 61 18.95 -2.99 21.69
N PHE A 62 20.18 -2.60 22.02
CA PHE A 62 21.05 -1.82 21.15
C PHE A 62 21.88 -2.69 20.19
N GLY A 63 21.94 -4.00 20.44
CA GLY A 63 22.80 -4.91 19.68
C GLY A 63 24.29 -4.69 19.92
N GLY A 64 24.67 -4.16 21.08
CA GLY A 64 26.03 -3.83 21.47
C GLY A 64 26.09 -2.79 22.58
N GLU A 65 27.09 -1.92 22.55
CA GLU A 65 27.31 -0.90 23.59
C GLU A 65 26.14 0.08 23.70
N ILE A 66 25.81 0.43 24.93
CA ILE A 66 24.80 1.46 25.24
C ILE A 66 25.38 2.83 24.87
N PRO A 67 24.65 3.68 24.12
CA PRO A 67 25.14 5.00 23.76
C PRO A 67 25.52 5.84 24.99
N PRO A 68 26.66 6.57 24.93
CA PRO A 68 27.08 7.44 26.02
C PRO A 68 25.98 8.45 26.42
N GLY A 69 25.70 8.57 27.71
CA GLY A 69 24.65 9.47 28.22
C GLY A 69 23.23 8.97 28.03
N PHE A 70 23.04 7.72 27.64
CA PHE A 70 21.71 7.12 27.51
C PHE A 70 21.07 6.96 28.91
N ASP A 71 19.83 7.40 29.02
CA ASP A 71 18.99 7.22 30.20
C ASP A 71 17.62 6.64 29.79
N TYR A 72 17.32 5.43 30.25
CA TYR A 72 16.07 4.74 29.96
C TYR A 72 14.84 5.46 30.54
N SER A 73 15.02 6.27 31.59
CA SER A 73 13.94 7.03 32.23
C SER A 73 13.36 8.13 31.32
N ASN A 74 14.11 8.52 30.27
CA ASN A 74 13.64 9.44 29.25
C ASN A 74 12.63 8.83 28.27
N TYR A 75 12.37 7.54 28.38
CA TYR A 75 11.44 6.81 27.50
C TYR A 75 10.16 6.45 28.25
N SER A 76 9.06 6.53 27.55
CA SER A 76 7.76 6.08 28.05
C SER A 76 6.96 5.42 26.94
N VAL A 77 6.18 4.41 27.32
CA VAL A 77 5.28 3.71 26.41
C VAL A 77 3.90 3.60 27.06
N ALA A 78 2.87 3.97 26.32
CA ALA A 78 1.49 3.83 26.75
C ALA A 78 0.71 2.98 25.73
N ARG A 79 0.00 1.98 26.22
CA ARG A 79 -0.99 1.21 25.46
C ARG A 79 -2.34 1.40 26.13
N ILE A 80 -3.29 1.97 25.37
CA ILE A 80 -4.61 2.33 25.90
C ILE A 80 -5.69 1.59 25.09
N PRO A 81 -6.01 0.33 25.42
CA PRO A 81 -7.13 -0.36 24.80
C PRO A 81 -8.47 0.20 25.29
N VAL A 82 -9.53 -0.06 24.54
CA VAL A 82 -10.88 0.46 24.82
C VAL A 82 -11.37 0.13 26.24
N GLU A 83 -10.99 -1.02 26.78
CA GLU A 83 -11.36 -1.46 28.15
C GLU A 83 -10.70 -0.61 29.25
N LYS A 84 -9.70 0.19 28.92
CA LYS A 84 -9.02 1.11 29.83
C LYS A 84 -9.53 2.53 29.74
N LEU A 85 -10.41 2.81 28.81
CA LEU A 85 -11.03 4.14 28.67
C LEU A 85 -12.06 4.36 29.80
N PRO A 86 -12.23 5.61 30.25
CA PRO A 86 -13.28 5.94 31.21
C PRO A 86 -14.66 5.57 30.70
N GLU A 87 -15.56 5.19 31.60
CA GLU A 87 -16.94 4.93 31.26
C GLU A 87 -17.59 6.15 30.58
N GLY A 88 -18.30 5.91 29.49
CA GLY A 88 -18.93 6.98 28.69
C GLY A 88 -17.99 7.70 27.71
N PHE A 89 -16.70 7.35 27.65
CA PHE A 89 -15.78 7.94 26.66
C PHE A 89 -16.13 7.51 25.23
N MET A 90 -16.58 6.27 25.05
CA MET A 90 -17.10 5.74 23.78
C MET A 90 -18.47 5.08 24.04
N ASP A 91 -19.31 5.03 22.99
CA ASP A 91 -20.61 4.35 23.02
C ASP A 91 -20.43 2.82 23.13
N ALA A 92 -20.86 2.24 24.25
CA ALA A 92 -20.77 0.81 24.49
C ALA A 92 -21.55 -0.03 23.46
N GLY A 93 -22.66 0.51 22.93
CA GLY A 93 -23.43 -0.13 21.86
C GLY A 93 -22.66 -0.17 20.55
N GLN A 94 -21.91 0.89 20.25
CA GLN A 94 -21.05 0.94 19.07
C GLN A 94 -19.89 -0.06 19.18
N ILE A 95 -19.24 -0.12 20.34
CA ILE A 95 -18.18 -1.09 20.61
C ILE A 95 -18.71 -2.52 20.50
N GLY A 96 -19.89 -2.80 21.07
CA GLY A 96 -20.55 -4.11 20.97
C GLY A 96 -20.85 -4.52 19.53
N ARG A 97 -21.38 -3.60 18.73
CA ARG A 97 -21.62 -3.83 17.29
C ARG A 97 -20.31 -4.09 16.55
N ALA A 98 -19.29 -3.26 16.76
CA ALA A 98 -17.98 -3.44 16.13
C ALA A 98 -17.38 -4.82 16.46
N LYS A 99 -17.44 -5.24 17.72
CA LYS A 99 -16.97 -6.57 18.16
C LYS A 99 -17.71 -7.71 17.47
N ALA A 100 -19.00 -7.55 17.17
CA ALA A 100 -19.83 -8.57 16.54
C ALA A 100 -19.65 -8.62 15.00
N THR A 101 -19.31 -7.51 14.35
CA THR A 101 -19.35 -7.37 12.89
C THR A 101 -17.98 -7.21 12.24
N VAL A 102 -16.99 -6.72 12.98
CA VAL A 102 -15.63 -6.51 12.45
C VAL A 102 -14.77 -7.76 12.68
N HIS A 103 -13.90 -8.07 11.72
CA HIS A 103 -12.96 -9.18 11.86
C HIS A 103 -12.12 -9.05 13.14
N ALA A 104 -11.93 -10.17 13.85
CA ALA A 104 -11.28 -10.17 15.17
C ALA A 104 -9.91 -9.48 15.21
N GLY A 105 -9.08 -9.66 14.16
CA GLY A 105 -7.78 -8.99 14.04
C GLY A 105 -7.90 -7.47 13.95
N ILE A 106 -8.83 -6.98 13.13
CA ILE A 106 -9.10 -5.55 12.98
C ILE A 106 -9.66 -4.97 14.29
N TYR A 107 -10.58 -5.69 14.95
CA TYR A 107 -11.09 -5.27 16.26
C TYR A 107 -9.96 -5.14 17.29
N GLN A 108 -9.01 -6.08 17.31
CA GLN A 108 -7.85 -6.02 18.21
C GLN A 108 -6.92 -4.84 17.88
N MET A 109 -6.73 -4.52 16.61
CA MET A 109 -5.94 -3.35 16.20
C MET A 109 -6.61 -2.04 16.64
N GLU A 110 -7.87 -1.85 16.27
CA GLU A 110 -8.59 -0.58 16.43
C GLU A 110 -9.03 -0.32 17.88
N TYR A 111 -9.52 -1.35 18.57
CA TYR A 111 -10.08 -1.22 19.92
C TYR A 111 -9.20 -1.83 21.01
N GLY A 112 -8.48 -2.90 20.71
CA GLY A 112 -7.63 -3.59 21.66
C GLY A 112 -6.23 -2.98 21.80
N ALA A 113 -5.87 -2.04 20.94
CA ALA A 113 -4.51 -1.48 20.85
C ALA A 113 -3.43 -2.58 20.79
N VAL A 114 -3.68 -3.63 20.00
CA VAL A 114 -2.79 -4.79 19.83
C VAL A 114 -2.22 -4.79 18.42
N PHE A 115 -0.91 -4.85 18.31
CA PHE A 115 -0.29 -5.15 17.04
C PHE A 115 -0.57 -6.60 16.68
N THR A 116 -1.19 -6.81 15.52
CA THR A 116 -1.54 -8.15 15.06
C THR A 116 -0.45 -8.74 14.19
N THR A 117 -0.25 -10.03 14.33
CA THR A 117 0.68 -10.77 13.48
C THR A 117 0.07 -11.04 12.12
N ASP A 118 0.91 -11.38 11.17
CA ASP A 118 0.55 -11.78 9.80
C ASP A 118 -0.53 -12.88 9.73
N SER A 119 -0.56 -13.75 10.74
CA SER A 119 -1.56 -14.84 10.80
C SER A 119 -3.01 -14.34 10.94
N GLN A 120 -3.22 -13.09 11.32
CA GLN A 120 -4.55 -12.49 11.52
C GLN A 120 -4.93 -11.51 10.40
N GLY A 121 -4.02 -11.16 9.51
CA GLY A 121 -4.27 -10.30 8.35
C GLY A 121 -5.01 -11.02 7.23
N PHE A 122 -5.78 -10.28 6.42
CA PHE A 122 -6.44 -10.83 5.24
C PHE A 122 -5.42 -11.36 4.22
N PHE A 123 -4.37 -10.59 3.94
CA PHE A 123 -3.21 -11.02 3.18
C PHE A 123 -2.07 -11.33 4.15
N LYS A 124 -1.76 -12.61 4.31
CA LYS A 124 -0.64 -13.04 5.15
C LYS A 124 0.69 -12.67 4.49
N ARG A 125 1.57 -12.03 5.25
CA ARG A 125 2.90 -11.65 4.76
C ARG A 125 3.68 -12.86 4.24
N SER A 126 3.60 -13.99 4.94
CA SER A 126 4.24 -15.23 4.52
C SER A 126 3.78 -15.75 3.15
N LEU A 127 2.50 -15.52 2.78
CA LEU A 127 2.00 -15.85 1.43
C LEU A 127 2.62 -14.93 0.37
N ILE A 128 2.66 -13.62 0.65
CA ILE A 128 3.27 -12.65 -0.27
C ILE A 128 4.76 -12.92 -0.43
N GLU A 129 5.48 -13.13 0.68
CA GLU A 129 6.92 -13.46 0.65
C GLU A 129 7.18 -14.78 -0.09
N GLY A 130 6.30 -15.78 0.07
CA GLY A 130 6.37 -17.05 -0.65
C GLY A 130 6.14 -16.93 -2.16
N CYS A 131 5.61 -15.80 -2.63
CA CYS A 131 5.40 -15.47 -4.04
C CYS A 131 6.36 -14.38 -4.54
N THR A 132 7.36 -14.00 -3.75
CA THR A 132 8.32 -12.95 -4.11
C THR A 132 9.65 -13.60 -4.51
N THR A 133 10.04 -13.42 -5.76
CA THR A 133 11.36 -13.87 -6.26
C THR A 133 12.45 -12.87 -5.90
N SER A 134 13.68 -13.37 -5.81
CA SER A 134 14.87 -12.55 -5.66
C SER A 134 15.93 -12.94 -6.69
N PRO A 135 17.01 -12.16 -6.88
CA PRO A 135 18.12 -12.55 -7.75
C PRO A 135 18.82 -13.83 -7.30
N THR A 136 18.70 -14.21 -6.03
CA THR A 136 19.41 -15.35 -5.42
C THR A 136 18.51 -16.55 -5.13
N GLU A 137 17.19 -16.34 -5.07
CA GLU A 137 16.23 -17.38 -4.71
C GLU A 137 15.02 -17.35 -5.64
N PRO A 138 14.75 -18.46 -6.37
CA PRO A 138 13.55 -18.57 -7.19
C PRO A 138 12.32 -18.90 -6.33
N VAL A 139 11.14 -18.67 -6.88
CA VAL A 139 9.91 -19.27 -6.37
C VAL A 139 9.57 -20.49 -7.21
N ASN A 140 9.34 -21.60 -6.56
CA ASN A 140 8.94 -22.84 -7.23
C ASN A 140 7.41 -22.88 -7.39
N PHE A 141 6.97 -22.99 -8.64
CA PHE A 141 5.57 -23.20 -9.00
C PHE A 141 5.34 -24.65 -9.39
N ALA A 142 4.26 -25.24 -8.90
CA ALA A 142 3.96 -26.66 -9.08
C ALA A 142 3.99 -27.14 -10.54
N ASN A 143 3.61 -26.27 -11.49
CA ASN A 143 3.50 -26.61 -12.91
C ASN A 143 4.58 -25.97 -13.80
N SER A 144 5.26 -24.92 -13.31
CA SER A 144 6.23 -24.13 -14.09
C SER A 144 7.67 -24.32 -13.63
N GLY A 145 7.89 -25.02 -12.51
CA GLY A 145 9.22 -25.14 -11.91
C GLY A 145 9.68 -23.83 -11.25
N ASP A 146 10.99 -23.60 -11.26
CA ASP A 146 11.61 -22.44 -10.64
C ASP A 146 11.42 -21.17 -11.47
N VAL A 147 10.80 -20.15 -10.88
CA VAL A 147 10.67 -18.81 -11.47
C VAL A 147 11.63 -17.87 -10.76
N TRP A 148 12.55 -17.32 -11.54
CA TRP A 148 13.58 -16.41 -11.07
C TRP A 148 13.15 -14.95 -11.21
N PHE A 149 13.77 -14.09 -10.40
CA PHE A 149 13.60 -12.65 -10.53
C PHE A 149 14.06 -12.17 -11.91
N GLU A 150 13.18 -11.43 -12.59
CA GLU A 150 13.44 -10.75 -13.84
C GLU A 150 12.96 -9.31 -13.75
N ALA A 151 13.89 -8.36 -13.66
CA ALA A 151 13.56 -6.96 -13.87
C ALA A 151 13.53 -6.69 -15.37
N SER A 152 12.35 -6.47 -15.93
CA SER A 152 12.22 -6.24 -17.37
C SER A 152 11.82 -4.80 -17.67
N LEU A 153 12.60 -4.14 -18.53
CA LEU A 153 12.25 -2.85 -19.13
C LEU A 153 11.42 -2.99 -20.42
N LYS A 154 11.37 -4.21 -20.96
CA LYS A 154 10.67 -4.55 -22.19
C LYS A 154 10.11 -5.96 -22.09
N GLY A 155 8.86 -6.14 -22.49
CA GLY A 155 8.20 -7.42 -22.58
C GLY A 155 8.66 -8.27 -23.77
N ASP A 156 8.29 -9.54 -23.72
CA ASP A 156 8.42 -10.48 -24.84
C ASP A 156 7.21 -10.31 -25.78
N SER A 157 7.46 -10.19 -27.07
CA SER A 157 6.40 -10.03 -28.08
C SER A 157 5.47 -11.23 -28.21
N ASN A 158 5.91 -12.41 -27.73
CA ASN A 158 5.12 -13.65 -27.75
C ASN A 158 4.27 -13.85 -26.48
N LYS A 159 4.41 -12.96 -25.49
CA LYS A 159 3.68 -13.01 -24.24
C LYS A 159 2.57 -11.98 -24.20
N LYS A 160 1.63 -12.17 -23.27
CA LYS A 160 0.51 -11.26 -23.02
C LYS A 160 0.69 -10.54 -21.71
N TYR A 161 0.34 -9.26 -21.70
CA TYR A 161 0.44 -8.44 -20.49
C TYR A 161 -0.91 -7.77 -20.21
N VAL A 162 -1.21 -7.65 -18.92
CA VAL A 162 -2.35 -6.90 -18.39
C VAL A 162 -1.82 -5.76 -17.57
N PHE A 163 -2.42 -4.57 -17.70
CA PHE A 163 -2.08 -3.40 -16.91
C PHE A 163 -3.15 -3.15 -15.86
N GLY A 164 -2.75 -3.03 -14.61
CA GLY A 164 -3.59 -2.50 -13.54
C GLY A 164 -3.27 -1.02 -13.34
N VAL A 165 -4.28 -0.16 -13.41
CA VAL A 165 -4.11 1.30 -13.30
C VAL A 165 -4.97 1.85 -12.18
N ASP A 166 -4.31 2.46 -11.21
CA ASP A 166 -4.93 3.20 -10.12
C ASP A 166 -4.72 4.70 -10.35
N PRO A 167 -5.77 5.42 -10.78
CA PRO A 167 -5.68 6.84 -11.06
C PRO A 167 -5.71 7.63 -9.75
N ALA A 168 -4.66 8.41 -9.51
CA ALA A 168 -4.59 9.24 -8.32
C ALA A 168 -5.72 10.27 -8.26
N SER A 169 -6.19 10.55 -7.07
CA SER A 169 -6.84 11.80 -6.71
C SER A 169 -5.78 12.90 -6.54
N GLU A 170 -6.09 14.03 -5.90
CA GLU A 170 -5.16 15.17 -5.83
C GLU A 170 -3.89 14.92 -5.01
N VAL A 171 -3.94 14.06 -4.02
CA VAL A 171 -2.86 13.83 -3.04
C VAL A 171 -2.14 12.51 -3.27
N ASP A 172 -2.84 11.51 -3.80
CA ASP A 172 -2.34 10.16 -3.94
C ASP A 172 -1.45 9.96 -5.19
N ASN A 173 -0.80 8.82 -5.26
CA ASN A 173 0.02 8.46 -6.40
C ASN A 173 -0.83 7.79 -7.49
N PHE A 174 -0.63 8.22 -8.73
CA PHE A 174 -1.05 7.46 -9.89
C PHE A 174 -0.11 6.27 -10.08
N SER A 175 -0.65 5.07 -10.22
CA SER A 175 0.17 3.86 -10.31
C SER A 175 -0.24 2.98 -11.49
N ILE A 176 0.75 2.37 -12.14
CA ILE A 176 0.57 1.36 -13.18
C ILE A 176 1.36 0.12 -12.77
N VAL A 177 0.69 -1.01 -12.74
CA VAL A 177 1.31 -2.33 -12.56
C VAL A 177 1.17 -3.12 -13.85
N VAL A 178 2.27 -3.63 -14.36
CA VAL A 178 2.30 -4.49 -15.55
C VAL A 178 2.50 -5.93 -15.12
N MET A 179 1.58 -6.78 -15.49
CA MET A 179 1.56 -8.20 -15.17
C MET A 179 1.66 -9.02 -16.45
N GLU A 180 2.65 -9.90 -16.51
CA GLU A 180 2.74 -10.96 -17.51
C GLU A 180 1.76 -12.07 -17.17
N VAL A 181 0.95 -12.50 -18.14
CA VAL A 181 -0.04 -13.55 -17.97
C VAL A 181 0.42 -14.81 -18.70
N ASN A 182 0.70 -15.85 -17.94
CA ASN A 182 1.01 -17.17 -18.44
C ASN A 182 -0.19 -18.12 -18.23
N SER A 183 -0.10 -19.35 -18.75
CA SER A 183 -1.18 -20.34 -18.65
C SER A 183 -1.45 -20.79 -17.22
N ASP A 184 -0.44 -20.79 -16.37
CA ASP A 184 -0.42 -21.39 -15.03
C ASP A 184 -0.04 -20.38 -13.92
N HIS A 185 0.55 -19.25 -14.27
CA HIS A 185 0.89 -18.22 -13.30
C HIS A 185 0.86 -16.81 -13.90
N ARG A 186 0.91 -15.82 -13.03
CA ARG A 186 1.02 -14.39 -13.36
C ARG A 186 2.28 -13.83 -12.72
N LYS A 187 2.96 -12.92 -13.39
CA LYS A 187 4.18 -12.31 -12.88
C LYS A 187 4.14 -10.80 -13.00
N VAL A 188 4.25 -10.08 -11.90
CA VAL A 188 4.45 -8.63 -11.92
C VAL A 188 5.85 -8.35 -12.45
N VAL A 189 5.94 -7.70 -13.60
CA VAL A 189 7.20 -7.45 -14.31
C VAL A 189 7.62 -5.99 -14.33
N HIS A 190 6.69 -5.06 -14.12
CA HIS A 190 6.99 -3.64 -14.10
C HIS A 190 5.98 -2.89 -13.24
N CYS A 191 6.47 -1.88 -12.52
CA CYS A 191 5.64 -0.93 -11.79
C CYS A 191 6.10 0.48 -12.10
N TRP A 192 5.15 1.39 -12.28
CA TRP A 192 5.44 2.80 -12.43
C TRP A 192 4.47 3.63 -11.59
N THR A 193 4.99 4.67 -10.95
CA THR A 193 4.18 5.57 -10.13
C THR A 193 4.60 7.02 -10.31
N THR A 194 3.64 7.93 -10.16
CA THR A 194 3.85 9.37 -10.18
C THR A 194 2.76 10.08 -9.38
N ASN A 195 2.95 11.36 -9.11
CA ASN A 195 1.91 12.22 -8.53
C ASN A 195 1.96 13.63 -9.12
N ARG A 196 0.94 14.43 -8.84
CA ARG A 196 0.82 15.80 -9.36
C ARG A 196 2.00 16.70 -8.99
N LYS A 197 2.58 16.52 -7.80
CA LYS A 197 3.75 17.29 -7.37
C LYS A 197 4.97 16.97 -8.24
N SER A 198 5.28 15.70 -8.41
CA SER A 198 6.38 15.24 -9.27
C SER A 198 6.18 15.64 -10.73
N HIS A 199 4.94 15.59 -11.23
CA HIS A 199 4.62 16.05 -12.58
C HIS A 199 4.89 17.56 -12.75
N LYS A 200 4.43 18.40 -11.81
CA LYS A 200 4.69 19.86 -11.82
C LYS A 200 6.20 20.19 -11.77
N GLU A 201 6.98 19.41 -11.03
CA GLU A 201 8.44 19.57 -10.97
C GLU A 201 9.09 19.22 -12.33
N LYS A 202 8.64 18.15 -12.98
CA LYS A 202 9.11 17.74 -14.30
C LYS A 202 8.74 18.76 -15.40
N LEU A 203 7.55 19.35 -15.33
CA LEU A 203 7.13 20.44 -16.22
C LEU A 203 8.04 21.67 -16.07
N LYS A 204 8.28 22.10 -14.82
CA LYS A 204 9.19 23.24 -14.52
C LYS A 204 10.60 22.99 -15.06
N SER A 205 11.06 21.74 -14.99
CA SER A 205 12.38 21.32 -15.48
C SER A 205 12.41 21.02 -16.97
N LYS A 206 11.28 21.19 -17.68
CA LYS A 206 11.12 20.88 -19.12
C LYS A 206 11.48 19.43 -19.49
N ILE A 207 11.25 18.50 -18.54
CA ILE A 207 11.45 17.05 -18.75
C ILE A 207 10.23 16.45 -19.44
N VAL A 208 9.06 17.04 -19.22
CA VAL A 208 7.78 16.66 -19.87
C VAL A 208 7.10 17.89 -20.42
N ASP A 209 6.31 17.70 -21.46
CA ASP A 209 5.62 18.78 -22.21
C ASP A 209 4.12 18.79 -21.94
N GLU A 210 3.54 17.68 -21.45
CA GLU A 210 2.12 17.58 -21.16
C GLU A 210 1.76 18.38 -19.91
N ASP A 211 1.00 19.46 -20.07
CA ASP A 211 0.52 20.28 -18.96
C ASP A 211 -0.54 19.57 -18.11
N ASP A 212 -1.41 18.78 -18.76
CA ASP A 212 -2.43 18.02 -18.07
C ASP A 212 -1.88 16.71 -17.48
N PHE A 213 -2.11 16.52 -16.16
CA PHE A 213 -1.61 15.38 -15.43
C PHE A 213 -2.13 14.04 -15.94
N TYR A 214 -3.42 13.96 -16.30
CA TYR A 214 -4.01 12.70 -16.76
C TYR A 214 -3.61 12.39 -18.20
N SER A 215 -3.42 13.40 -19.04
CA SER A 215 -2.83 13.23 -20.37
C SER A 215 -1.40 12.72 -20.30
N TYR A 216 -0.59 13.25 -19.37
CA TYR A 216 0.75 12.71 -19.08
C TYR A 216 0.72 11.24 -18.64
N CYS A 217 -0.22 10.86 -17.77
CA CYS A 217 -0.38 9.47 -17.34
C CYS A 217 -0.88 8.55 -18.47
N ALA A 218 -1.83 9.00 -19.29
CA ALA A 218 -2.30 8.28 -20.46
C ALA A 218 -1.19 8.07 -21.51
N LYS A 219 -0.35 9.07 -21.74
CA LYS A 219 0.86 8.94 -22.57
C LYS A 219 1.80 7.87 -22.02
N LYS A 220 1.95 7.79 -20.68
CA LYS A 220 2.78 6.75 -20.05
C LYS A 220 2.21 5.36 -20.27
N ILE A 221 0.89 5.18 -20.16
CA ILE A 221 0.23 3.91 -20.50
C ILE A 221 0.58 3.50 -21.93
N ARG A 222 0.42 4.40 -22.91
CA ARG A 222 0.77 4.15 -24.33
C ARG A 222 2.24 3.81 -24.52
N GLN A 223 3.15 4.49 -23.82
CA GLN A 223 4.58 4.18 -23.87
C GLN A 223 4.87 2.77 -23.37
N LEU A 224 4.22 2.33 -22.28
CA LEU A 224 4.38 0.98 -21.78
C LEU A 224 3.78 -0.06 -22.72
N MET A 225 2.66 0.23 -23.39
CA MET A 225 2.09 -0.66 -24.41
C MET A 225 3.00 -0.90 -25.61
N LYS A 226 3.87 0.06 -25.94
CA LYS A 226 4.87 -0.12 -27.02
C LYS A 226 5.95 -1.15 -26.68
N VAL A 227 6.20 -1.37 -25.40
CA VAL A 227 7.25 -2.28 -24.91
C VAL A 227 6.70 -3.56 -24.27
N PHE A 228 5.46 -3.55 -23.82
CA PHE A 228 4.74 -4.71 -23.29
C PHE A 228 3.45 -4.93 -24.10
N PRO A 229 3.33 -6.03 -24.87
CA PRO A 229 2.12 -6.33 -25.64
C PRO A 229 0.89 -6.45 -24.73
N CYS A 230 0.17 -5.35 -24.54
CA CYS A 230 -0.96 -5.25 -23.64
C CYS A 230 -2.24 -5.79 -24.28
N VAL A 231 -2.93 -6.70 -23.59
CA VAL A 231 -4.19 -7.28 -24.05
C VAL A 231 -5.41 -6.75 -23.26
N GLU A 232 -5.20 -6.21 -22.07
CA GLU A 232 -6.25 -5.61 -21.24
C GLU A 232 -5.65 -4.56 -20.29
N ILE A 233 -6.38 -3.48 -20.06
CA ILE A 233 -6.09 -2.45 -19.08
C ILE A 233 -7.25 -2.43 -18.09
N ALA A 234 -7.00 -2.80 -16.85
CA ALA A 234 -7.94 -2.65 -15.74
C ALA A 234 -7.72 -1.28 -15.08
N LEU A 235 -8.68 -0.38 -15.24
CA LEU A 235 -8.62 1.00 -14.74
C LEU A 235 -9.69 1.21 -13.67
N ASP A 236 -9.30 1.70 -12.49
CA ASP A 236 -10.31 2.16 -11.53
C ASP A 236 -11.08 3.36 -12.10
N ALA A 237 -12.40 3.19 -12.18
CA ALA A 237 -13.30 4.21 -12.73
C ALA A 237 -13.50 5.42 -11.80
N GLN A 238 -13.00 5.35 -10.56
CA GLN A 238 -13.15 6.40 -9.57
C GLN A 238 -12.08 7.49 -9.70
N GLY A 239 -12.30 8.61 -9.05
CA GLY A 239 -11.36 9.72 -9.03
C GLY A 239 -11.00 10.18 -10.46
N GLY A 240 -9.74 10.04 -10.82
CA GLY A 240 -9.21 10.43 -12.12
C GLY A 240 -9.46 9.45 -13.27
N GLY A 241 -10.11 8.29 -13.03
CA GLY A 241 -10.25 7.23 -14.03
C GLY A 241 -10.98 7.64 -15.29
N ILE A 242 -12.04 8.42 -15.14
CA ILE A 242 -12.78 8.96 -16.32
C ILE A 242 -11.89 9.88 -17.16
N ALA A 243 -11.12 10.76 -16.52
CA ALA A 243 -10.22 11.67 -17.25
C ALA A 243 -9.09 10.92 -17.96
N VAL A 244 -8.57 9.82 -17.38
CA VAL A 244 -7.61 8.94 -18.04
C VAL A 244 -8.25 8.22 -19.22
N MET A 245 -9.45 7.69 -19.05
CA MET A 245 -10.21 7.05 -20.11
C MET A 245 -10.42 8.02 -21.29
N GLU A 246 -10.89 9.24 -21.03
CA GLU A 246 -11.07 10.28 -22.06
C GLU A 246 -9.75 10.59 -22.77
N ALA A 247 -8.64 10.76 -22.04
CA ALA A 247 -7.33 11.01 -22.62
C ALA A 247 -6.81 9.85 -23.50
N LEU A 248 -7.28 8.62 -23.24
CA LEU A 248 -6.89 7.43 -24.02
C LEU A 248 -7.61 7.31 -25.36
N HIS A 249 -8.73 8.01 -25.59
CA HIS A 249 -9.44 7.98 -26.87
C HIS A 249 -9.69 9.37 -27.50
N ASP A 250 -9.28 10.44 -26.85
CA ASP A 250 -9.36 11.80 -27.39
C ASP A 250 -8.41 11.94 -28.58
N LYS A 251 -8.98 12.20 -29.77
CA LYS A 251 -8.25 12.31 -31.04
C LYS A 251 -7.16 13.39 -31.01
N ASP A 252 -7.35 14.45 -30.26
CA ASP A 252 -6.40 15.55 -30.12
C ASP A 252 -5.20 15.22 -29.23
N LYS A 253 -5.31 14.16 -28.42
CA LYS A 253 -4.29 13.70 -27.47
C LYS A 253 -3.57 12.43 -27.90
N ILE A 254 -4.08 11.76 -28.93
CA ILE A 254 -3.48 10.53 -29.46
C ILE A 254 -2.35 10.90 -30.39
N PRO A 255 -1.13 10.38 -30.23
CA PRO A 255 -0.04 10.58 -31.18
C PRO A 255 -0.39 10.03 -32.55
N ASP A 256 0.13 10.70 -33.62
CA ASP A 256 -0.07 10.28 -35.01
C ASP A 256 0.32 8.81 -35.21
N GLY A 257 -0.58 8.06 -35.83
CA GLY A 257 -0.38 6.65 -36.16
C GLY A 257 -0.69 5.68 -34.97
N GLU A 258 -1.12 6.17 -33.82
CA GLU A 258 -1.61 5.34 -32.74
C GLU A 258 -3.14 5.19 -32.78
N LEU A 259 -3.63 4.07 -32.24
CA LEU A 259 -5.06 3.79 -32.15
C LEU A 259 -5.67 4.36 -30.86
N ALA A 260 -6.92 4.76 -30.93
CA ALA A 260 -7.73 5.07 -29.75
C ALA A 260 -7.87 3.81 -28.85
N ILE A 261 -7.90 4.01 -27.53
CA ILE A 261 -8.11 2.94 -26.57
C ILE A 261 -9.47 3.16 -25.91
N TRP A 262 -10.38 2.24 -26.16
CA TRP A 262 -11.77 2.31 -25.76
C TRP A 262 -12.08 1.31 -24.64
N PRO A 263 -13.14 1.56 -23.84
CA PRO A 263 -13.70 0.56 -22.95
C PRO A 263 -14.08 -0.71 -23.69
N VAL A 264 -13.95 -1.86 -23.00
CA VAL A 264 -14.51 -3.12 -23.47
C VAL A 264 -16.04 -2.96 -23.56
N ILE A 265 -16.59 -3.15 -24.73
CA ILE A 265 -18.01 -2.98 -25.00
C ILE A 265 -18.66 -4.37 -24.81
N GLU A 266 -19.48 -4.51 -23.78
CA GLU A 266 -20.31 -5.72 -23.58
C GLU A 266 -21.58 -5.65 -24.46
N ASP A 267 -22.09 -4.43 -24.73
CA ASP A 267 -23.23 -4.17 -25.61
C ASP A 267 -22.77 -3.59 -26.95
N LYS A 268 -23.52 -3.87 -28.02
CA LYS A 268 -23.23 -3.35 -29.36
C LYS A 268 -23.15 -1.83 -29.35
N PRO A 269 -22.13 -1.23 -30.03
CA PRO A 269 -22.03 0.22 -30.13
C PRO A 269 -23.29 0.80 -30.78
N LYS A 270 -23.71 1.98 -30.33
CA LYS A 270 -24.73 2.76 -31.02
C LYS A 270 -24.19 3.18 -32.38
N ASP A 271 -25.00 3.10 -33.42
CA ASP A 271 -24.61 3.29 -34.84
C ASP A 271 -23.96 4.64 -35.20
N THR A 272 -23.75 5.54 -34.23
CA THR A 272 -23.28 6.91 -34.45
C THR A 272 -21.83 7.18 -34.09
N ASP A 273 -21.15 6.23 -33.43
CA ASP A 273 -19.82 6.49 -32.90
C ASP A 273 -18.76 5.72 -33.70
N ASP A 274 -17.74 6.42 -34.14
CA ASP A 274 -16.55 5.84 -34.77
C ASP A 274 -15.66 5.25 -33.66
N TYR A 275 -15.96 4.02 -33.27
CA TYR A 275 -15.19 3.27 -32.28
C TYR A 275 -13.98 2.55 -32.90
N ALA A 276 -13.39 3.10 -33.95
CA ALA A 276 -12.15 2.53 -34.48
C ALA A 276 -11.03 2.62 -33.46
N GLY A 277 -10.49 1.48 -33.04
CA GLY A 277 -9.43 1.43 -32.04
C GLY A 277 -9.32 0.10 -31.30
N LEU A 278 -8.66 0.13 -30.15
CA LEU A 278 -8.43 -1.00 -29.29
C LEU A 278 -9.47 -1.03 -28.14
N HIS A 279 -10.33 -2.02 -28.12
CA HIS A 279 -11.33 -2.21 -27.05
C HIS A 279 -10.76 -3.10 -25.95
N ILE A 280 -9.82 -2.57 -25.19
CA ILE A 280 -9.07 -3.32 -24.14
C ILE A 280 -9.15 -2.67 -22.77
N LEU A 281 -9.88 -1.57 -22.62
CA LEU A 281 -10.00 -0.85 -21.36
C LEU A 281 -11.18 -1.40 -20.55
N ARG A 282 -10.91 -2.03 -19.42
CA ARG A 282 -11.91 -2.48 -18.46
C ARG A 282 -12.04 -1.46 -17.33
N MET A 283 -13.20 -0.81 -17.23
CA MET A 283 -13.50 0.11 -16.15
C MET A 283 -13.94 -0.64 -14.91
N CYS A 284 -13.11 -0.61 -13.85
CA CYS A 284 -13.35 -1.28 -12.57
C CYS A 284 -14.00 -0.30 -11.57
N GLN A 285 -14.90 -0.78 -10.74
CA GLN A 285 -15.58 0.06 -9.74
C GLN A 285 -15.27 -0.43 -8.33
N PHE A 286 -14.18 0.06 -7.77
CA PHE A 286 -13.73 -0.31 -6.42
C PHE A 286 -14.71 0.09 -5.31
N ALA A 287 -15.61 1.06 -5.54
CA ALA A 287 -16.69 1.37 -4.60
C ALA A 287 -17.73 0.26 -4.47
N LYS A 288 -17.84 -0.65 -5.42
CA LYS A 288 -18.77 -1.77 -5.34
C LYS A 288 -18.20 -2.84 -4.42
N TYR A 289 -18.84 -3.01 -3.26
CA TYR A 289 -18.40 -3.96 -2.24
C TYR A 289 -18.23 -5.39 -2.78
N ASP A 290 -19.17 -5.87 -3.58
CA ASP A 290 -19.13 -7.23 -4.13
C ASP A 290 -17.93 -7.42 -5.05
N TRP A 291 -17.66 -6.45 -5.93
CA TRP A 291 -16.50 -6.47 -6.81
C TRP A 291 -15.19 -6.47 -6.02
N LEU A 292 -15.09 -5.57 -5.02
CA LEU A 292 -13.89 -5.47 -4.18
C LEU A 292 -13.67 -6.75 -3.37
N ALA A 293 -14.73 -7.34 -2.83
CA ALA A 293 -14.64 -8.59 -2.10
C ALA A 293 -14.17 -9.73 -3.00
N GLU A 294 -14.74 -9.87 -4.20
CA GLU A 294 -14.35 -10.88 -5.20
C GLU A 294 -12.87 -10.71 -5.62
N ALA A 295 -12.45 -9.49 -5.95
CA ALA A 295 -11.08 -9.19 -6.34
C ALA A 295 -10.08 -9.52 -5.22
N ASN A 296 -10.37 -9.14 -3.97
CA ASN A 296 -9.51 -9.43 -2.84
C ASN A 296 -9.44 -10.94 -2.52
N HIS A 297 -10.58 -11.64 -2.56
CA HIS A 297 -10.61 -13.09 -2.35
C HIS A 297 -9.89 -13.83 -3.47
N GLY A 298 -10.06 -13.40 -4.72
CA GLY A 298 -9.35 -13.95 -5.86
C GLY A 298 -7.83 -13.78 -5.73
N LEU A 299 -7.37 -12.55 -5.44
CA LEU A 299 -5.95 -12.27 -5.25
C LEU A 299 -5.36 -13.06 -4.08
N ARG A 300 -6.09 -13.18 -2.96
CA ARG A 300 -5.64 -14.00 -1.84
C ARG A 300 -5.49 -15.45 -2.24
N LYS A 301 -6.45 -15.99 -2.98
CA LYS A 301 -6.41 -17.36 -3.49
C LYS A 301 -5.20 -17.56 -4.42
N ASP A 302 -4.93 -16.59 -5.29
CA ASP A 302 -3.78 -16.61 -6.19
C ASP A 302 -2.44 -16.67 -5.41
N PHE A 303 -2.33 -15.97 -4.27
CA PHE A 303 -1.16 -16.11 -3.38
C PHE A 303 -1.11 -17.48 -2.68
N GLU A 304 -2.25 -18.00 -2.21
CA GLU A 304 -2.31 -19.32 -1.55
C GLU A 304 -1.91 -20.44 -2.52
N ASP A 305 -2.32 -20.35 -3.77
CA ASP A 305 -2.02 -21.31 -4.84
C ASP A 305 -0.68 -21.02 -5.54
N LYS A 306 0.02 -19.97 -5.16
CA LYS A 306 1.26 -19.49 -5.80
C LYS A 306 1.08 -19.28 -7.31
N ILE A 307 0.03 -18.59 -7.68
CA ILE A 307 -0.27 -18.20 -9.07
C ILE A 307 0.26 -16.80 -9.40
N VAL A 308 0.45 -15.97 -8.40
CA VAL A 308 1.01 -14.61 -8.52
C VAL A 308 2.33 -14.52 -7.79
#